data_7c23ab86ad534be67694ddaafaf4faf8
#
_entry.id   7c23ab86ad534be67694ddaafaf4faf8
#
_cell.length_a   1.000
_cell.length_b   1.000
_cell.length_c   1.000
_cell.angle_alpha   90.00
_cell.angle_beta   90.00
_cell.angle_gamma   90.00
#
_symmetry.space_group_name_H-M   'P 1'
#
loop_
_entity.id
_entity.type
_entity.pdbx_description
1 polymer ?
#
loop_
_entity_poly.entity_id
_entity_poly.type
_entity_poly.pdbx_seq_one_letter_code
_entity_poly.pdbx_strand_id
1 'polypeptide(L)'
;SHNRRGGCAIDTAIGLAVDTSASGTPIRKLLHEADANMYAAKQRQKKANALPHMPPRALRLQVDPLTGLMPFPAFRQRVFERLSSGSGGAYAILSFDVNHFDGYNRLFGWEAGDQLLKRMAELALALCAPDGFCAHGDADSFWAFVPFDEPEAVFRRVREQAQNFHAPWEELHLFLSFGIYAVDDVRLTVSEMCHRADLAKRSIKGRFDQLYALYDSAQHERQTLNARLLGYMQSGLAKEEFAPYYQPWFAPDGVRIVGAEALVRWKHDDGTLTPPNDFIELFEKSGLLLSLDLYMFEHVCRAQRKRLDRGLACPPVSVNLSRLHAYTPGGAAEFRAILDRCQLPPQMVCMELTETAFISETGRMATFVEELRAAGFRVAMDDFGSGQSSLSQLSQLNVDIIKFDREFLLESFSSKLGRVLIESMLLICQRHGIKTVAE
;
A
#
# COMPACT_ATOMS: atom_id res chain seq x y z
N SER A 1 17.02 -40.52 6.98
CA SER A 1 16.91 -41.89 6.46
C SER A 1 15.50 -42.48 6.70
N HIS A 2 14.44 -41.79 6.23
CA HIS A 2 13.08 -42.34 6.36
C HIS A 2 12.25 -42.14 5.08
N ASN A 3 12.88 -42.21 3.90
CA ASN A 3 12.18 -41.97 2.63
C ASN A 3 12.39 -43.10 1.62
N ARG A 4 12.17 -44.34 2.07
CA ARG A 4 12.12 -45.48 1.12
C ARG A 4 11.01 -46.42 1.49
N ARG A 5 9.75 -46.02 1.18
CA ARG A 5 8.57 -46.89 0.93
C ARG A 5 7.40 -45.98 0.61
N GLY A 6 7.12 -45.75 -0.68
CA GLY A 6 5.80 -45.36 -1.20
C GLY A 6 5.09 -44.17 -0.59
N GLY A 7 5.80 -43.14 -0.11
CA GLY A 7 5.24 -41.92 0.45
C GLY A 7 5.69 -40.71 -0.35
N CYS A 8 4.81 -39.73 -0.44
CA CYS A 8 5.05 -38.42 -1.05
C CYS A 8 6.44 -37.87 -0.63
N ALA A 9 7.29 -37.52 -1.56
CA ALA A 9 8.58 -36.91 -1.26
C ALA A 9 8.34 -35.53 -0.70
N ILE A 10 8.58 -35.34 0.61
CA ILE A 10 8.54 -34.01 1.24
C ILE A 10 9.88 -33.34 0.98
N ASP A 11 9.85 -32.30 0.15
CA ASP A 11 11.01 -31.50 -0.21
C ASP A 11 11.15 -30.35 0.78
N THR A 12 12.00 -30.51 1.80
CA THR A 12 12.21 -29.51 2.86
C THR A 12 13.63 -28.98 2.82
N ALA A 13 13.77 -27.65 2.74
CA ALA A 13 15.04 -26.97 2.94
C ALA A 13 15.18 -26.60 4.43
N ILE A 14 16.30 -27.00 5.05
CA ILE A 14 16.61 -26.73 6.45
C ILE A 14 17.79 -25.78 6.50
N GLY A 15 17.65 -24.66 7.22
CA GLY A 15 18.74 -23.76 7.58
C GLY A 15 19.28 -24.13 8.96
N LEU A 16 20.59 -24.26 9.08
CA LEU A 16 21.27 -24.51 10.34
C LEU A 16 22.31 -23.42 10.60
N ALA A 17 22.33 -22.88 11.81
CA ALA A 17 23.40 -22.06 12.32
C ALA A 17 23.83 -22.60 13.68
N VAL A 18 25.15 -22.71 13.91
CA VAL A 18 25.73 -23.27 15.14
C VAL A 18 26.65 -22.24 15.77
N ASP A 19 26.45 -21.95 17.04
CA ASP A 19 27.38 -21.12 17.80
C ASP A 19 28.62 -21.95 18.17
N THR A 20 29.75 -21.62 17.55
CA THR A 20 31.05 -22.22 17.83
C THR A 20 31.93 -21.29 18.67
N SER A 21 31.44 -20.12 19.06
CA SER A 21 32.20 -19.14 19.84
C SER A 21 32.01 -19.32 21.33
N ALA A 22 33.12 -19.24 22.09
CA ALA A 22 33.09 -19.27 23.56
C ALA A 22 32.43 -18.03 24.21
N SER A 23 32.04 -17.02 23.40
CA SER A 23 31.47 -15.75 23.85
C SER A 23 29.95 -15.65 23.75
N GLY A 24 29.26 -16.68 23.24
CA GLY A 24 27.80 -16.71 23.11
C GLY A 24 27.27 -15.72 22.06
N THR A 25 26.99 -16.20 20.86
CA THR A 25 26.43 -15.36 19.78
C THR A 25 24.96 -15.03 20.11
N PRO A 26 24.50 -13.77 20.02
CA PRO A 26 23.10 -13.40 20.24
C PRO A 26 22.16 -14.24 19.36
N ILE A 27 21.09 -14.78 19.96
CA ILE A 27 20.09 -15.64 19.27
C ILE A 27 19.57 -15.02 17.96
N ARG A 28 19.40 -13.70 17.92
CA ARG A 28 19.00 -12.98 16.69
C ARG A 28 19.98 -13.16 15.53
N LYS A 29 21.27 -13.21 15.81
CA LYS A 29 22.31 -13.40 14.79
C LYS A 29 22.29 -14.85 14.28
N LEU A 30 22.13 -15.83 15.19
CA LEU A 30 21.99 -17.24 14.83
C LEU A 30 20.72 -17.51 14.00
N LEU A 31 19.59 -16.88 14.34
CA LEU A 31 18.36 -16.98 13.56
C LEU A 31 18.54 -16.39 12.16
N HIS A 32 19.17 -15.22 12.05
CA HIS A 32 19.45 -14.60 10.75
C HIS A 32 20.39 -15.45 9.88
N GLU A 33 21.37 -16.08 10.48
CA GLU A 33 22.30 -16.99 9.82
C GLU A 33 21.62 -18.31 9.40
N ALA A 34 20.72 -18.83 10.23
CA ALA A 34 19.90 -20.00 9.89
C ALA A 34 18.94 -19.69 8.73
N ASP A 35 18.30 -18.53 8.70
CA ASP A 35 17.44 -18.10 7.61
C ASP A 35 18.22 -17.89 6.31
N ALA A 36 19.40 -17.29 6.38
CA ALA A 36 20.29 -17.11 5.22
C ALA A 36 20.74 -18.46 4.66
N ASN A 37 21.08 -19.41 5.53
CA ASN A 37 21.49 -20.78 5.17
C ASN A 37 20.30 -21.56 4.58
N MET A 38 19.09 -21.41 5.11
CA MET A 38 17.87 -22.00 4.55
C MET A 38 17.59 -21.45 3.15
N TYR A 39 17.70 -20.14 2.96
CA TYR A 39 17.50 -19.51 1.66
C TYR A 39 18.56 -19.97 0.64
N ALA A 40 19.81 -20.05 1.05
CA ALA A 40 20.89 -20.59 0.22
C ALA A 40 20.70 -22.09 -0.12
N ALA A 41 20.17 -22.88 0.81
CA ALA A 41 19.81 -24.28 0.58
C ALA A 41 18.65 -24.40 -0.41
N LYS A 42 17.59 -23.58 -0.26
CA LYS A 42 16.49 -23.49 -1.24
C LYS A 42 16.98 -23.09 -2.64
N GLN A 43 17.92 -22.15 -2.74
CA GLN A 43 18.52 -21.75 -4.01
C GLN A 43 19.36 -22.88 -4.65
N ARG A 44 20.15 -23.62 -3.85
CA ARG A 44 20.93 -24.78 -4.32
C ARG A 44 20.01 -25.92 -4.75
N GLN A 45 18.94 -26.16 -4.03
CA GLN A 45 17.95 -27.17 -4.34
C GLN A 45 17.16 -26.81 -5.61
N LYS A 46 16.77 -25.52 -5.79
CA LYS A 46 16.24 -25.03 -7.06
C LYS A 46 17.22 -25.17 -8.23
N LYS A 47 18.52 -24.97 -7.99
CA LYS A 47 19.56 -25.20 -9.02
C LYS A 47 19.84 -26.70 -9.28
N ALA A 48 19.71 -27.53 -8.27
CA ALA A 48 19.89 -28.98 -8.40
C ALA A 48 18.65 -29.68 -9.01
N ASN A 49 17.45 -29.13 -8.77
CA ASN A 49 16.20 -29.54 -9.40
C ASN A 49 15.93 -28.79 -10.71
N ALA A 50 16.82 -27.86 -11.13
CA ALA A 50 16.89 -27.45 -12.53
C ALA A 50 17.23 -28.68 -13.33
N LEU A 51 16.21 -29.29 -13.93
CA LEU A 51 16.29 -30.44 -14.82
C LEU A 51 17.53 -30.31 -15.72
N PRO A 52 18.30 -31.39 -15.89
CA PRO A 52 19.35 -31.43 -16.91
C PRO A 52 18.70 -30.97 -18.21
N HIS A 53 19.41 -30.15 -18.99
CA HIS A 53 19.00 -29.70 -20.32
C HIS A 53 18.40 -30.88 -21.12
N MET A 54 17.10 -31.07 -20.99
CA MET A 54 16.38 -31.96 -21.89
C MET A 54 16.35 -31.29 -23.27
N PRO A 55 16.72 -32.04 -24.32
CA PRO A 55 16.72 -31.48 -25.67
C PRO A 55 15.32 -30.99 -26.03
N PRO A 56 15.19 -29.91 -26.80
CA PRO A 56 13.92 -29.23 -27.09
C PRO A 56 12.79 -30.11 -27.64
N ARG A 57 13.13 -31.29 -28.13
CA ARG A 57 12.23 -32.27 -28.74
C ARG A 57 11.40 -33.07 -27.72
N ALA A 58 11.87 -33.23 -26.47
CA ALA A 58 11.17 -34.01 -25.44
C ALA A 58 10.10 -33.20 -24.71
N LEU A 59 10.22 -31.87 -24.66
CA LEU A 59 9.22 -30.95 -24.07
C LEU A 59 7.94 -30.83 -24.92
N ARG A 60 7.98 -31.23 -26.20
CA ARG A 60 6.82 -31.07 -27.13
C ARG A 60 5.72 -32.13 -26.96
N LEU A 61 5.92 -33.16 -26.15
CA LEU A 61 5.01 -34.31 -26.05
C LEU A 61 4.37 -34.51 -24.66
N GLN A 62 4.71 -33.72 -23.67
CA GLN A 62 4.06 -33.82 -22.37
C GLN A 62 2.90 -32.85 -22.31
N VAL A 63 1.69 -33.39 -22.21
CA VAL A 63 0.47 -32.67 -21.84
C VAL A 63 0.14 -32.96 -20.39
N ASP A 64 -0.50 -32.04 -19.72
CA ASP A 64 -1.02 -32.25 -18.38
C ASP A 64 -2.07 -33.39 -18.43
N PRO A 65 -1.92 -34.46 -17.64
CA PRO A 65 -2.79 -35.63 -17.75
C PRO A 65 -4.23 -35.37 -17.31
N LEU A 66 -4.47 -34.32 -16.50
CA LEU A 66 -5.81 -33.97 -16.02
C LEU A 66 -6.56 -33.11 -17.03
N THR A 67 -5.89 -32.07 -17.52
CA THR A 67 -6.54 -31.02 -18.34
C THR A 67 -6.29 -31.18 -19.84
N GLY A 68 -5.30 -31.99 -20.23
CA GLY A 68 -4.89 -32.15 -21.64
C GLY A 68 -4.15 -30.94 -22.22
N LEU A 69 -3.92 -29.90 -21.44
CA LEU A 69 -3.20 -28.70 -21.86
C LEU A 69 -1.69 -28.90 -21.81
N MET A 70 -0.93 -28.01 -22.45
CA MET A 70 0.52 -28.02 -22.30
C MET A 70 0.90 -27.60 -20.88
N PRO A 71 2.00 -28.15 -20.33
CA PRO A 71 2.53 -27.70 -19.05
C PRO A 71 3.18 -26.32 -19.18
N PHE A 72 3.22 -25.56 -18.07
CA PHE A 72 3.72 -24.19 -18.05
C PHE A 72 5.16 -24.02 -18.61
N PRO A 73 6.13 -24.93 -18.39
CA PRO A 73 7.45 -24.83 -19.04
C PRO A 73 7.39 -24.86 -20.57
N ALA A 74 6.53 -25.71 -21.15
CA ALA A 74 6.34 -25.78 -22.61
C ALA A 74 5.63 -24.51 -23.14
N PHE A 75 4.70 -23.96 -22.39
CA PHE A 75 4.07 -22.68 -22.69
C PHE A 75 5.11 -21.56 -22.83
N ARG A 76 5.99 -21.41 -21.83
CA ARG A 76 7.03 -20.38 -21.86
C ARG A 76 7.95 -20.51 -23.07
N GLN A 77 8.33 -21.72 -23.40
CA GLN A 77 9.16 -21.98 -24.57
C GLN A 77 8.45 -21.59 -25.87
N ARG A 78 7.17 -21.93 -25.98
CA ARG A 78 6.36 -21.59 -27.18
C ARG A 78 6.11 -20.09 -27.31
N VAL A 79 5.88 -19.38 -26.21
CA VAL A 79 5.80 -17.91 -26.20
C VAL A 79 7.11 -17.30 -26.70
N PHE A 80 8.24 -17.77 -26.19
CA PHE A 80 9.56 -17.31 -26.63
C PHE A 80 9.76 -17.53 -28.14
N GLU A 81 9.45 -18.71 -28.65
CA GLU A 81 9.57 -19.05 -30.08
C GLU A 81 8.67 -18.13 -30.94
N ARG A 82 7.44 -17.87 -30.48
CA ARG A 82 6.49 -17.00 -31.20
C ARG A 82 6.96 -15.54 -31.25
N LEU A 83 7.43 -15.01 -30.14
CA LEU A 83 7.95 -13.63 -30.06
C LEU A 83 9.27 -13.48 -30.84
N SER A 84 10.13 -14.51 -30.85
CA SER A 84 11.41 -14.50 -31.56
C SER A 84 11.26 -14.65 -33.09
N SER A 85 10.15 -15.22 -33.56
CA SER A 85 9.92 -15.46 -35.01
C SER A 85 9.59 -14.18 -35.80
N GLY A 86 9.48 -13.01 -35.11
CA GLY A 86 9.21 -11.72 -35.76
C GLY A 86 7.88 -11.64 -36.51
N SER A 87 6.94 -12.55 -36.24
CA SER A 87 5.57 -12.47 -36.76
C SER A 87 4.91 -11.22 -36.18
N GLY A 88 4.81 -10.16 -37.00
CA GLY A 88 4.21 -8.89 -36.62
C GLY A 88 2.80 -9.09 -36.07
N GLY A 89 2.52 -8.49 -34.92
CA GLY A 89 1.23 -8.51 -34.22
C GLY A 89 1.44 -8.19 -32.77
N ALA A 90 0.46 -7.56 -32.14
CA ALA A 90 0.44 -7.38 -30.69
C ALA A 90 -0.05 -8.67 -30.02
N TYR A 91 0.53 -9.00 -28.90
CA TYR A 91 0.15 -10.18 -28.11
C TYR A 91 -0.08 -9.83 -26.66
N ALA A 92 -0.88 -10.64 -25.96
CA ALA A 92 -1.02 -10.58 -24.52
C ALA A 92 -0.83 -11.94 -23.86
N ILE A 93 -0.32 -11.91 -22.66
CA ILE A 93 -0.29 -13.05 -21.75
C ILE A 93 -1.39 -12.84 -20.70
N LEU A 94 -2.24 -13.84 -20.56
CA LEU A 94 -3.27 -13.89 -19.53
C LEU A 94 -2.86 -14.91 -18.48
N SER A 95 -3.02 -14.54 -17.21
CA SER A 95 -2.97 -15.43 -16.05
C SER A 95 -4.35 -15.44 -15.41
N PHE A 96 -4.90 -16.60 -15.13
CA PHE A 96 -6.24 -16.68 -14.51
C PHE A 96 -6.38 -17.90 -13.61
N ASP A 97 -7.25 -17.76 -12.62
CA ASP A 97 -7.57 -18.81 -11.65
C ASP A 97 -9.01 -18.67 -11.14
N VAL A 98 -9.42 -19.64 -10.33
CA VAL A 98 -10.70 -19.63 -9.62
C VAL A 98 -10.48 -19.08 -8.21
N ASN A 99 -11.27 -18.08 -7.81
CA ASN A 99 -11.19 -17.58 -6.44
C ASN A 99 -11.65 -18.66 -5.44
N HIS A 100 -10.87 -18.84 -4.38
CA HIS A 100 -11.16 -19.81 -3.30
C HIS A 100 -11.19 -21.28 -3.72
N PHE A 101 -10.39 -21.70 -4.71
CA PHE A 101 -10.29 -23.09 -5.16
C PHE A 101 -10.01 -24.10 -4.02
N ASP A 102 -9.13 -23.75 -3.08
CA ASP A 102 -8.90 -24.59 -1.87
C ASP A 102 -10.15 -24.77 -1.02
N GLY A 103 -10.99 -23.74 -0.91
CA GLY A 103 -12.27 -23.79 -0.24
C GLY A 103 -13.25 -24.71 -0.95
N TYR A 104 -13.27 -24.64 -2.27
CA TYR A 104 -14.07 -25.51 -3.13
C TYR A 104 -13.68 -27.00 -2.93
N ASN A 105 -12.39 -27.32 -2.97
CA ASN A 105 -11.90 -28.67 -2.72
C ASN A 105 -12.25 -29.19 -1.32
N ARG A 106 -12.22 -28.32 -0.32
CA ARG A 106 -12.63 -28.70 1.07
C ARG A 106 -14.11 -29.01 1.18
N LEU A 107 -14.95 -28.31 0.44
CA LEU A 107 -16.41 -28.48 0.49
C LEU A 107 -16.90 -29.67 -0.35
N PHE A 108 -16.33 -29.86 -1.55
CA PHE A 108 -16.86 -30.80 -2.54
C PHE A 108 -15.93 -31.98 -2.86
N GLY A 109 -14.72 -31.97 -2.28
CA GLY A 109 -13.71 -33.02 -2.51
C GLY A 109 -12.85 -32.81 -3.75
N TRP A 110 -11.74 -33.58 -3.83
CA TRP A 110 -10.74 -33.47 -4.89
C TRP A 110 -11.27 -33.82 -6.27
N GLU A 111 -12.20 -34.79 -6.37
CA GLU A 111 -12.79 -35.19 -7.66
C GLU A 111 -13.60 -34.04 -8.28
N ALA A 112 -14.30 -33.27 -7.45
CA ALA A 112 -15.03 -32.08 -7.91
C ALA A 112 -14.04 -30.98 -8.36
N GLY A 113 -12.93 -30.82 -7.65
CA GLY A 113 -11.85 -29.92 -8.07
C GLY A 113 -11.25 -30.30 -9.41
N ASP A 114 -11.01 -31.60 -9.64
CA ASP A 114 -10.50 -32.10 -10.93
C ASP A 114 -11.47 -31.82 -12.08
N GLN A 115 -12.78 -31.96 -11.85
CA GLN A 115 -13.81 -31.60 -12.84
C GLN A 115 -13.82 -30.08 -13.12
N LEU A 116 -13.65 -29.27 -12.07
CA LEU A 116 -13.56 -27.82 -12.20
C LEU A 116 -12.32 -27.42 -13.03
N LEU A 117 -11.17 -28.04 -12.80
CA LEU A 117 -9.93 -27.81 -13.56
C LEU A 117 -10.12 -28.19 -15.05
N LYS A 118 -10.86 -29.26 -15.36
CA LYS A 118 -11.20 -29.62 -16.76
C LYS A 118 -12.08 -28.54 -17.41
N ARG A 119 -13.07 -28.00 -16.69
CA ARG A 119 -13.85 -26.86 -17.18
C ARG A 119 -13.03 -25.61 -17.41
N MET A 120 -12.07 -25.34 -16.52
CA MET A 120 -11.10 -24.25 -16.70
C MET A 120 -10.24 -24.45 -17.95
N ALA A 121 -9.88 -25.70 -18.28
CA ALA A 121 -9.13 -26.00 -19.49
C ALA A 121 -9.97 -25.74 -20.75
N GLU A 122 -11.25 -26.10 -20.77
CA GLU A 122 -12.19 -25.78 -21.86
C GLU A 122 -12.30 -24.25 -22.07
N LEU A 123 -12.44 -23.49 -20.98
CA LEU A 123 -12.44 -22.03 -21.01
C LEU A 123 -11.13 -21.48 -21.57
N ALA A 124 -9.97 -22.00 -21.11
CA ALA A 124 -8.65 -21.60 -21.61
C ALA A 124 -8.52 -21.79 -23.14
N LEU A 125 -8.97 -22.94 -23.65
CA LEU A 125 -8.97 -23.22 -25.10
C LEU A 125 -9.86 -22.25 -25.86
N ALA A 126 -11.06 -21.94 -25.34
CA ALA A 126 -11.98 -20.99 -25.97
C ALA A 126 -11.43 -19.55 -26.00
N LEU A 127 -10.70 -19.15 -24.95
CA LEU A 127 -10.01 -17.86 -24.93
C LEU A 127 -8.92 -17.75 -25.99
N CYS A 128 -8.24 -18.85 -26.29
CA CYS A 128 -7.10 -18.87 -27.21
C CYS A 128 -7.48 -18.99 -28.69
N ALA A 129 -8.72 -19.33 -29.00
CA ALA A 129 -9.13 -19.53 -30.40
C ALA A 129 -9.17 -18.20 -31.19
N PRO A 130 -8.78 -18.18 -32.51
CA PRO A 130 -8.20 -19.30 -33.23
C PRO A 130 -6.67 -19.41 -33.13
N ASP A 131 -5.92 -18.34 -32.79
CA ASP A 131 -4.47 -18.25 -33.02
C ASP A 131 -3.62 -18.20 -31.73
N GLY A 132 -4.27 -18.36 -30.59
CA GLY A 132 -3.60 -18.43 -29.29
C GLY A 132 -3.26 -19.85 -28.85
N PHE A 133 -2.65 -19.97 -27.70
CA PHE A 133 -2.42 -21.25 -27.01
C PHE A 133 -2.41 -21.04 -25.49
N CYS A 134 -2.69 -22.09 -24.74
CA CYS A 134 -2.84 -22.03 -23.29
C CYS A 134 -2.11 -23.18 -22.60
N ALA A 135 -1.93 -23.03 -21.29
CA ALA A 135 -1.29 -24.00 -20.46
C ALA A 135 -1.97 -24.10 -19.09
N HIS A 136 -1.80 -25.25 -18.46
CA HIS A 136 -2.09 -25.46 -17.07
C HIS A 136 -0.76 -25.35 -16.27
N GLY A 137 -0.80 -24.58 -15.18
CA GLY A 137 0.32 -24.44 -14.25
C GLY A 137 0.13 -25.30 -13.00
N ASP A 138 0.46 -24.74 -11.85
CA ASP A 138 0.27 -25.42 -10.56
C ASP A 138 -1.14 -25.12 -10.02
N ALA A 139 -1.77 -26.12 -9.41
CA ALA A 139 -3.10 -26.05 -8.79
C ALA A 139 -4.19 -25.56 -9.76
N ASP A 140 -4.78 -24.38 -9.53
CA ASP A 140 -5.81 -23.77 -10.35
C ASP A 140 -5.29 -22.67 -11.30
N SER A 141 -3.95 -22.57 -11.47
CA SER A 141 -3.35 -21.53 -12.30
C SER A 141 -3.36 -21.91 -13.78
N PHE A 142 -3.97 -21.06 -14.61
CA PHE A 142 -4.01 -21.21 -16.06
C PHE A 142 -3.35 -20.00 -16.74
N TRP A 143 -2.82 -20.27 -17.94
CA TRP A 143 -2.12 -19.29 -18.75
C TRP A 143 -2.61 -19.33 -20.18
N ALA A 144 -2.74 -18.16 -20.79
CA ALA A 144 -3.07 -18.06 -22.20
C ALA A 144 -2.17 -17.01 -22.88
N PHE A 145 -1.81 -17.27 -24.13
CA PHE A 145 -1.11 -16.35 -25.01
C PHE A 145 -2.02 -16.11 -26.23
N VAL A 146 -2.42 -14.87 -26.43
CA VAL A 146 -3.42 -14.52 -27.43
C VAL A 146 -3.00 -13.30 -28.26
N PRO A 147 -3.46 -13.17 -29.53
CA PRO A 147 -3.35 -11.92 -30.26
C PRO A 147 -4.07 -10.78 -29.52
N PHE A 148 -3.47 -9.60 -29.52
CA PHE A 148 -3.93 -8.42 -28.78
C PHE A 148 -3.97 -7.14 -29.62
N ASP A 149 -4.11 -7.29 -30.93
CA ASP A 149 -4.23 -6.16 -31.86
C ASP A 149 -5.51 -5.33 -31.59
N GLU A 150 -6.56 -6.00 -31.10
CA GLU A 150 -7.81 -5.39 -30.65
C GLU A 150 -8.08 -5.72 -29.18
N PRO A 151 -7.63 -4.91 -28.21
CA PRO A 151 -7.80 -5.17 -26.78
C PRO A 151 -9.25 -5.43 -26.36
N GLU A 152 -10.20 -4.67 -26.91
CA GLU A 152 -11.63 -4.81 -26.59
C GLU A 152 -12.20 -6.18 -27.02
N ALA A 153 -11.67 -6.77 -28.06
CA ALA A 153 -12.06 -8.12 -28.49
C ALA A 153 -11.63 -9.17 -27.45
N VAL A 154 -10.44 -9.02 -26.88
CA VAL A 154 -9.95 -9.91 -25.82
C VAL A 154 -10.77 -9.71 -24.54
N PHE A 155 -11.02 -8.46 -24.12
CA PHE A 155 -11.84 -8.17 -22.94
C PHE A 155 -13.27 -8.68 -23.06
N ARG A 156 -13.88 -8.53 -24.24
CA ARG A 156 -15.21 -9.09 -24.54
C ARG A 156 -15.19 -10.61 -24.43
N ARG A 157 -14.20 -11.28 -25.01
CA ARG A 157 -14.05 -12.73 -24.94
C ARG A 157 -13.87 -13.23 -23.51
N VAL A 158 -13.06 -12.55 -22.71
CA VAL A 158 -12.89 -12.85 -21.28
C VAL A 158 -14.23 -12.75 -20.56
N ARG A 159 -15.01 -11.68 -20.79
CA ARG A 159 -16.34 -11.52 -20.18
C ARG A 159 -17.32 -12.61 -20.60
N GLU A 160 -17.41 -12.91 -21.89
CA GLU A 160 -18.30 -13.96 -22.43
C GLU A 160 -17.97 -15.34 -21.88
N GLN A 161 -16.69 -15.71 -21.85
CA GLN A 161 -16.26 -16.99 -21.30
C GLN A 161 -16.49 -17.09 -19.79
N ALA A 162 -16.27 -16.04 -19.06
CA ALA A 162 -16.53 -16.01 -17.62
C ALA A 162 -18.03 -16.06 -17.29
N GLN A 163 -18.88 -15.39 -18.05
CA GLN A 163 -20.34 -15.44 -17.89
C GLN A 163 -20.91 -16.82 -18.21
N ASN A 164 -20.33 -17.53 -19.18
CA ASN A 164 -20.74 -18.88 -19.58
C ASN A 164 -20.06 -19.96 -18.73
N PHE A 165 -19.21 -19.58 -17.76
CA PHE A 165 -18.54 -20.51 -16.90
C PHE A 165 -19.45 -20.93 -15.77
N HIS A 166 -19.85 -22.20 -15.79
CA HIS A 166 -20.66 -22.81 -14.77
C HIS A 166 -19.86 -23.90 -14.04
N ALA A 167 -19.87 -23.82 -12.70
CA ALA A 167 -19.32 -24.90 -11.90
C ALA A 167 -20.10 -26.18 -12.14
N PRO A 168 -19.50 -27.35 -11.94
CA PRO A 168 -20.21 -28.64 -12.00
C PRO A 168 -21.44 -28.74 -11.09
N TRP A 169 -21.49 -27.89 -10.08
CA TRP A 169 -22.59 -27.77 -9.09
C TRP A 169 -23.26 -26.41 -9.26
N GLU A 170 -24.49 -26.39 -9.78
CA GLU A 170 -25.23 -25.17 -10.18
C GLU A 170 -25.50 -24.17 -9.05
N GLU A 171 -25.37 -24.59 -7.78
CA GLU A 171 -25.70 -23.76 -6.62
C GLU A 171 -24.54 -22.86 -6.16
N LEU A 172 -23.33 -23.02 -6.72
CA LEU A 172 -22.16 -22.25 -6.30
C LEU A 172 -21.69 -21.28 -7.39
N HIS A 173 -21.80 -20.00 -7.13
CA HIS A 173 -21.20 -18.97 -7.96
C HIS A 173 -19.68 -18.91 -7.74
N LEU A 174 -18.92 -19.38 -8.72
CA LEU A 174 -17.45 -19.27 -8.71
C LEU A 174 -17.05 -18.00 -9.44
N PHE A 175 -16.15 -17.27 -8.82
CA PHE A 175 -15.58 -16.07 -9.40
C PHE A 175 -14.20 -16.37 -9.99
N LEU A 176 -14.00 -15.95 -11.24
CA LEU A 176 -12.73 -16.03 -11.93
C LEU A 176 -11.99 -14.70 -11.80
N SER A 177 -10.67 -14.74 -11.76
CA SER A 177 -9.80 -13.57 -11.81
C SER A 177 -8.84 -13.68 -12.98
N PHE A 178 -8.78 -12.65 -13.83
CA PHE A 178 -7.88 -12.59 -14.97
C PHE A 178 -6.90 -11.43 -14.84
N GLY A 179 -5.62 -11.73 -14.94
CA GLY A 179 -4.58 -10.72 -15.11
C GLY A 179 -4.05 -10.74 -16.52
N ILE A 180 -3.94 -9.59 -17.14
CA ILE A 180 -3.56 -9.43 -18.55
C ILE A 180 -2.29 -8.57 -18.63
N TYR A 181 -1.26 -9.08 -19.27
CA TYR A 181 -0.09 -8.32 -19.65
C TYR A 181 -0.05 -8.19 -21.18
N ALA A 182 -0.26 -6.98 -21.69
CA ALA A 182 0.02 -6.67 -23.08
C ALA A 182 1.54 -6.68 -23.29
N VAL A 183 2.03 -7.46 -24.26
CA VAL A 183 3.47 -7.56 -24.53
C VAL A 183 3.95 -6.27 -25.19
N ASP A 184 4.41 -5.33 -24.38
CA ASP A 184 4.92 -4.02 -24.77
C ASP A 184 6.46 -3.98 -24.90
N ASP A 185 7.16 -4.88 -24.22
CA ASP A 185 8.62 -5.01 -24.25
C ASP A 185 9.08 -6.46 -24.48
N VAL A 186 9.42 -6.76 -25.71
CA VAL A 186 9.93 -8.11 -26.12
C VAL A 186 11.32 -8.44 -25.58
N ARG A 187 12.02 -7.49 -24.96
CA ARG A 187 13.35 -7.73 -24.32
C ARG A 187 13.20 -8.40 -22.96
N LEU A 188 12.01 -8.34 -22.37
CA LEU A 188 11.72 -9.04 -21.13
C LEU A 188 11.75 -10.54 -21.33
N THR A 189 12.16 -11.26 -20.29
CA THR A 189 12.03 -12.71 -20.28
C THR A 189 10.55 -13.11 -20.23
N VAL A 190 10.19 -14.23 -20.85
CA VAL A 190 8.80 -14.74 -20.77
C VAL A 190 8.37 -14.96 -19.32
N SER A 191 9.30 -15.32 -18.43
CA SER A 191 9.01 -15.44 -17.00
C SER A 191 8.58 -14.13 -16.37
N GLU A 192 9.20 -13.01 -16.74
CA GLU A 192 8.80 -11.68 -16.29
C GLU A 192 7.46 -11.23 -16.87
N MET A 193 7.24 -11.52 -18.16
CA MET A 193 5.94 -11.25 -18.80
C MET A 193 4.79 -12.01 -18.09
N CYS A 194 4.99 -13.29 -17.80
CA CYS A 194 4.05 -14.09 -17.03
C CYS A 194 3.88 -13.53 -15.61
N HIS A 195 4.98 -13.16 -14.95
CA HIS A 195 4.90 -12.55 -13.62
C HIS A 195 4.06 -11.26 -13.61
N ARG A 196 4.20 -10.41 -14.63
CA ARG A 196 3.38 -9.19 -14.79
C ARG A 196 1.88 -9.50 -14.94
N ALA A 197 1.52 -10.50 -15.74
CA ALA A 197 0.15 -10.95 -15.84
C ALA A 197 -0.38 -11.49 -14.48
N ASP A 198 0.44 -12.25 -13.74
CA ASP A 198 0.05 -12.76 -12.42
C ASP A 198 -0.10 -11.62 -11.37
N LEU A 199 0.74 -10.59 -11.42
CA LEU A 199 0.61 -9.41 -10.57
C LEU A 199 -0.71 -8.65 -10.85
N ALA A 200 -1.07 -8.47 -12.11
CA ALA A 200 -2.35 -7.87 -12.49
C ALA A 200 -3.53 -8.70 -11.94
N LYS A 201 -3.49 -10.04 -12.07
CA LYS A 201 -4.50 -10.93 -11.49
C LYS A 201 -4.61 -10.77 -9.97
N ARG A 202 -3.49 -10.75 -9.27
CA ARG A 202 -3.45 -10.61 -7.80
C ARG A 202 -4.02 -9.28 -7.32
N SER A 203 -3.92 -8.21 -8.10
CA SER A 203 -4.45 -6.89 -7.73
C SER A 203 -5.97 -6.85 -7.58
N ILE A 204 -6.68 -7.82 -8.20
CA ILE A 204 -8.14 -7.94 -8.17
C ILE A 204 -8.62 -9.18 -7.41
N LYS A 205 -7.72 -10.01 -6.90
CA LYS A 205 -8.11 -11.23 -6.17
C LYS A 205 -8.93 -10.88 -4.94
N GLY A 206 -10.13 -11.47 -4.84
CA GLY A 206 -11.10 -11.16 -3.78
C GLY A 206 -12.00 -9.96 -4.05
N ARG A 207 -11.88 -9.29 -5.21
CA ARG A 207 -12.79 -8.24 -5.65
C ARG A 207 -13.86 -8.86 -6.56
N PHE A 208 -15.11 -8.82 -6.12
CA PHE A 208 -16.24 -9.42 -6.87
C PHE A 208 -16.78 -8.50 -7.97
N ASP A 209 -16.40 -7.23 -7.96
CA ASP A 209 -16.79 -6.20 -8.91
C ASP A 209 -15.88 -6.13 -10.15
N GLN A 210 -14.71 -6.82 -10.11
CA GLN A 210 -13.71 -6.73 -11.16
C GLN A 210 -13.26 -8.12 -11.64
N LEU A 211 -13.55 -8.43 -12.90
CA LEU A 211 -13.24 -9.72 -13.53
C LEU A 211 -11.80 -9.82 -14.01
N TYR A 212 -11.25 -8.73 -14.55
CA TYR A 212 -9.90 -8.69 -15.09
C TYR A 212 -9.17 -7.39 -14.76
N ALA A 213 -7.85 -7.44 -14.73
CA ALA A 213 -6.97 -6.28 -14.64
C ALA A 213 -5.89 -6.35 -15.71
N LEU A 214 -5.58 -5.19 -16.30
CA LEU A 214 -4.40 -4.99 -17.12
C LEU A 214 -3.21 -4.68 -16.22
N TYR A 215 -2.05 -5.24 -16.55
CA TYR A 215 -0.82 -4.86 -15.84
C TYR A 215 -0.48 -3.40 -16.14
N ASP A 216 -0.30 -2.64 -15.09
CA ASP A 216 0.15 -1.25 -15.11
C ASP A 216 1.49 -1.16 -14.37
N SER A 217 2.55 -0.81 -15.09
CA SER A 217 3.89 -0.69 -14.52
C SER A 217 3.96 0.41 -13.46
N ALA A 218 3.29 1.54 -13.67
CA ALA A 218 3.27 2.65 -12.72
C ALA A 218 2.56 2.26 -11.42
N GLN A 219 1.45 1.54 -11.53
CA GLN A 219 0.74 1.00 -10.36
C GLN A 219 1.60 -0.01 -9.60
N HIS A 220 2.30 -0.89 -10.30
CA HIS A 220 3.18 -1.89 -9.68
C HIS A 220 4.38 -1.25 -8.99
N GLU A 221 5.04 -0.28 -9.63
CA GLU A 221 6.14 0.48 -9.02
C GLU A 221 5.67 1.21 -7.76
N ARG A 222 4.49 1.82 -7.79
CA ARG A 222 3.88 2.46 -6.62
C ARG A 222 3.60 1.46 -5.50
N GLN A 223 3.04 0.29 -5.80
CA GLN A 223 2.80 -0.78 -4.81
C GLN A 223 4.12 -1.29 -4.20
N THR A 224 5.15 -1.45 -5.02
CA THR A 224 6.48 -1.89 -4.56
C THR A 224 7.13 -0.83 -3.66
N LEU A 225 7.04 0.45 -4.05
CA LEU A 225 7.50 1.57 -3.23
C LEU A 225 6.76 1.60 -1.89
N ASN A 226 5.43 1.50 -1.92
CA ASN A 226 4.60 1.47 -0.72
C ASN A 226 5.00 0.33 0.23
N ALA A 227 5.21 -0.88 -0.30
CA ALA A 227 5.65 -2.01 0.51
C ALA A 227 7.04 -1.78 1.16
N ARG A 228 7.95 -1.15 0.41
CA ARG A 228 9.27 -0.74 0.95
C ARG A 228 9.13 0.31 2.04
N LEU A 229 8.37 1.38 1.80
CA LEU A 229 8.17 2.46 2.77
C LEU A 229 7.58 1.93 4.08
N LEU A 230 6.56 1.05 4.01
CA LEU A 230 5.99 0.40 5.19
C LEU A 230 7.03 -0.45 5.94
N GLY A 231 7.84 -1.21 5.22
CA GLY A 231 8.89 -2.06 5.81
C GLY A 231 10.02 -1.24 6.47
N TYR A 232 10.33 -0.07 5.94
CA TYR A 232 11.42 0.78 6.48
C TYR A 232 10.97 1.73 7.58
N MET A 233 9.69 2.01 7.74
CA MET A 233 9.19 3.01 8.69
C MET A 233 9.68 2.77 10.13
N GLN A 234 9.55 1.55 10.63
CA GLN A 234 9.99 1.24 12.02
C GLN A 234 11.51 1.42 12.20
N SER A 235 12.29 1.03 11.18
CA SER A 235 13.73 1.26 11.16
C SER A 235 14.05 2.74 11.10
N GLY A 236 13.33 3.52 10.29
CA GLY A 236 13.48 4.96 10.14
C GLY A 236 13.20 5.72 11.44
N LEU A 237 12.17 5.32 12.20
CA LEU A 237 11.91 5.89 13.52
C LEU A 237 13.06 5.58 14.50
N ALA A 238 13.55 4.33 14.50
CA ALA A 238 14.64 3.92 15.38
C ALA A 238 15.98 4.59 15.06
N LYS A 239 16.21 4.98 13.82
CA LYS A 239 17.40 5.68 13.32
C LYS A 239 17.27 7.21 13.34
N GLU A 240 16.15 7.74 13.81
CA GLU A 240 15.86 9.18 13.81
C GLU A 240 15.89 9.80 12.39
N GLU A 241 15.47 9.04 11.38
CA GLU A 241 15.40 9.50 9.98
C GLU A 241 14.25 10.51 9.75
N PHE A 242 13.23 10.51 10.63
CA PHE A 242 12.15 11.50 10.57
C PHE A 242 12.51 12.72 11.38
N ALA A 243 12.48 13.88 10.76
CA ALA A 243 12.87 15.13 11.40
C ALA A 243 11.81 16.22 11.21
N PRO A 244 11.54 17.05 12.23
CA PRO A 244 10.70 18.23 12.09
C PRO A 244 11.45 19.35 11.35
N TYR A 245 10.85 19.86 10.29
CA TYR A 245 11.22 21.11 9.63
C TYR A 245 10.18 22.14 10.00
N TYR A 246 10.61 23.38 10.22
CA TYR A 246 9.73 24.42 10.79
C TYR A 246 9.41 25.47 9.73
N GLN A 247 8.12 25.65 9.44
CA GLN A 247 7.61 26.74 8.62
C GLN A 247 7.15 27.87 9.54
N PRO A 248 7.79 29.07 9.50
CA PRO A 248 7.46 30.14 10.44
C PRO A 248 6.13 30.83 10.10
N TRP A 249 5.37 31.19 11.14
CA TRP A 249 4.23 32.09 11.03
C TRP A 249 4.66 33.50 11.38
N PHE A 250 4.37 34.43 10.50
CA PHE A 250 4.69 35.83 10.69
C PHE A 250 3.48 36.61 11.21
N ALA A 251 3.75 37.61 12.05
CA ALA A 251 2.74 38.62 12.37
C ALA A 251 2.38 39.45 11.12
N PRO A 252 1.27 40.19 11.12
CA PRO A 252 0.89 41.04 9.97
C PRO A 252 1.96 42.06 9.55
N ASP A 253 2.93 42.36 10.41
CA ASP A 253 4.08 43.18 10.10
C ASP A 253 5.09 42.53 9.13
N GLY A 254 4.94 41.22 8.88
CA GLY A 254 5.84 40.43 8.01
C GLY A 254 7.24 40.19 8.56
N VAL A 255 7.53 40.59 9.80
CA VAL A 255 8.88 40.56 10.38
C VAL A 255 8.94 39.64 11.61
N ARG A 256 7.99 39.78 12.50
CA ARG A 256 8.00 39.07 13.77
C ARG A 256 7.42 37.67 13.63
N ILE A 257 8.18 36.64 14.01
CA ILE A 257 7.71 35.25 14.08
C ILE A 257 6.84 35.08 15.32
N VAL A 258 5.61 34.64 15.14
CA VAL A 258 4.58 34.44 16.18
C VAL A 258 4.30 32.96 16.48
N GLY A 259 4.72 32.07 15.62
CA GLY A 259 4.58 30.63 15.70
C GLY A 259 5.36 29.93 14.61
N ALA A 260 5.27 28.62 14.56
CA ALA A 260 5.78 27.82 13.44
C ALA A 260 4.98 26.53 13.33
N GLU A 261 4.94 25.97 12.15
CA GLU A 261 4.41 24.63 11.91
C GLU A 261 5.56 23.63 11.77
N ALA A 262 5.45 22.48 12.46
CA ALA A 262 6.41 21.39 12.34
C ALA A 262 5.96 20.40 11.27
N LEU A 263 6.64 20.43 10.17
CA LEU A 263 6.40 19.57 9.00
C LEU A 263 7.38 18.41 9.01
N VAL A 264 6.90 17.18 8.95
CA VAL A 264 7.76 16.00 8.88
C VAL A 264 8.53 15.94 7.57
N ARG A 265 9.81 15.54 7.66
CA ARG A 265 10.65 15.18 6.50
C ARG A 265 11.33 13.86 6.80
N TRP A 266 11.24 12.92 5.87
CA TRP A 266 11.92 11.64 5.99
C TRP A 266 13.24 11.71 5.24
N LYS A 267 14.33 11.80 5.99
CA LYS A 267 15.69 11.91 5.49
C LYS A 267 16.41 10.58 5.69
N HIS A 268 16.80 9.94 4.60
CA HIS A 268 17.55 8.69 4.63
C HIS A 268 19.03 8.89 4.89
N ASP A 269 19.73 7.81 5.30
CA ASP A 269 21.17 7.80 5.57
C ASP A 269 22.02 8.26 4.37
N ASP A 270 21.55 8.01 3.14
CA ASP A 270 22.20 8.45 1.90
C ASP A 270 21.97 9.92 1.55
N GLY A 271 21.23 10.64 2.39
CA GLY A 271 20.88 12.05 2.21
C GLY A 271 19.67 12.32 1.34
N THR A 272 19.04 11.30 0.77
CA THR A 272 17.79 11.45 0.01
C THR A 272 16.63 11.80 0.95
N LEU A 273 15.64 12.53 0.41
CA LEU A 273 14.42 12.92 1.12
C LEU A 273 13.21 12.26 0.45
N THR A 274 12.42 11.53 1.23
CA THR A 274 11.09 11.11 0.79
C THR A 274 10.08 12.19 1.16
N PRO A 275 9.34 12.76 0.18
CA PRO A 275 8.36 13.81 0.45
C PRO A 275 7.16 13.27 1.23
N PRO A 276 6.49 14.08 2.08
CA PRO A 276 5.34 13.67 2.88
C PRO A 276 4.22 13.03 2.08
N ASN A 277 3.94 13.52 0.88
CA ASN A 277 2.90 13.02 0.00
C ASN A 277 3.09 11.54 -0.41
N ASP A 278 4.32 11.04 -0.36
CA ASP A 278 4.62 9.66 -0.74
C ASP A 278 4.36 8.66 0.39
N PHE A 279 4.32 9.10 1.67
CA PHE A 279 4.19 8.19 2.79
C PHE A 279 3.04 8.50 3.77
N ILE A 280 2.58 9.76 3.92
CA ILE A 280 1.57 10.12 4.92
C ILE A 280 0.26 9.35 4.70
N GLU A 281 -0.29 9.37 3.48
CA GLU A 281 -1.53 8.65 3.15
C GLU A 281 -1.38 7.13 3.34
N LEU A 282 -0.21 6.59 2.98
CA LEU A 282 0.11 5.18 3.16
C LEU A 282 0.17 4.81 4.64
N PHE A 283 0.81 5.64 5.47
CA PHE A 283 0.93 5.40 6.91
C PHE A 283 -0.41 5.59 7.62
N GLU A 284 -1.25 6.51 7.17
CA GLU A 284 -2.62 6.65 7.68
C GLU A 284 -3.44 5.38 7.43
N LYS A 285 -3.46 4.87 6.19
CA LYS A 285 -4.18 3.64 5.81
C LYS A 285 -3.69 2.40 6.56
N SER A 286 -2.43 2.36 6.94
CA SER A 286 -1.82 1.24 7.68
C SER A 286 -1.87 1.41 9.20
N GLY A 287 -2.34 2.56 9.71
CA GLY A 287 -2.34 2.90 11.14
C GLY A 287 -0.97 3.28 11.71
N LEU A 288 0.09 3.27 10.89
CA LEU A 288 1.45 3.62 11.32
C LEU A 288 1.63 5.10 11.61
N LEU A 289 0.73 5.94 11.06
CA LEU A 289 0.77 7.39 11.27
C LEU A 289 0.64 7.77 12.75
N LEU A 290 -0.08 7.00 13.56
CA LEU A 290 -0.18 7.21 15.02
C LEU A 290 1.20 7.22 15.69
N SER A 291 2.06 6.27 15.33
CA SER A 291 3.41 6.19 15.90
C SER A 291 4.30 7.33 15.42
N LEU A 292 4.13 7.77 14.17
CA LEU A 292 4.87 8.91 13.62
C LEU A 292 4.45 10.22 14.29
N ASP A 293 3.15 10.43 14.51
CA ASP A 293 2.64 11.64 15.17
C ASP A 293 3.19 11.79 16.58
N LEU A 294 3.17 10.71 17.39
CA LEU A 294 3.74 10.71 18.73
C LEU A 294 5.25 10.98 18.71
N TYR A 295 5.98 10.36 17.77
CA TYR A 295 7.41 10.57 17.58
C TYR A 295 7.71 12.04 17.23
N MET A 296 7.02 12.60 16.26
CA MET A 296 7.18 14.00 15.82
C MET A 296 6.86 14.97 16.96
N PHE A 297 5.76 14.72 17.68
CA PHE A 297 5.38 15.51 18.83
C PHE A 297 6.45 15.51 19.93
N GLU A 298 7.00 14.34 20.25
CA GLU A 298 8.09 14.24 21.24
C GLU A 298 9.34 15.01 20.79
N HIS A 299 9.72 14.94 19.51
CA HIS A 299 10.86 15.67 18.96
C HIS A 299 10.66 17.19 19.03
N VAL A 300 9.46 17.67 18.71
CA VAL A 300 9.10 19.09 18.84
C VAL A 300 9.16 19.52 20.30
N CYS A 301 8.58 18.75 21.22
CA CYS A 301 8.63 19.05 22.66
C CYS A 301 10.07 19.15 23.19
N ARG A 302 10.93 18.20 22.84
CA ARG A 302 12.34 18.20 23.22
C ARG A 302 13.11 19.40 22.62
N ALA A 303 12.80 19.77 21.36
CA ALA A 303 13.42 20.94 20.73
C ALA A 303 12.99 22.23 21.40
N GLN A 304 11.69 22.41 21.72
CA GLN A 304 11.17 23.55 22.45
C GLN A 304 11.76 23.63 23.86
N ARG A 305 11.87 22.51 24.58
CA ARG A 305 12.52 22.46 25.92
C ARG A 305 13.97 22.92 25.85
N LYS A 306 14.76 22.42 24.90
CA LYS A 306 16.16 22.86 24.70
C LYS A 306 16.27 24.37 24.42
N ARG A 307 15.32 24.98 23.72
CA ARG A 307 15.30 26.43 23.47
C ARG A 307 15.00 27.20 24.75
N LEU A 308 14.00 26.74 25.51
CA LEU A 308 13.65 27.36 26.81
C LEU A 308 14.86 27.32 27.79
N ASP A 309 15.53 26.18 27.87
CA ASP A 309 16.71 26.02 28.75
C ASP A 309 17.86 26.96 28.38
N ARG A 310 17.93 27.35 27.11
CA ARG A 310 18.90 28.34 26.60
C ARG A 310 18.44 29.79 26.74
N GLY A 311 17.26 30.03 27.31
CA GLY A 311 16.66 31.37 27.41
C GLY A 311 16.31 32.00 26.07
N LEU A 312 16.14 31.19 25.01
CA LEU A 312 15.76 31.68 23.68
C LEU A 312 14.25 31.92 23.58
N ALA A 313 13.84 32.84 22.68
CA ALA A 313 12.44 33.02 22.36
C ALA A 313 11.86 31.69 21.82
N CYS A 314 10.74 31.28 22.39
CA CYS A 314 10.04 30.05 22.03
C CYS A 314 8.61 30.36 21.61
N PRO A 315 8.39 30.78 20.34
CA PRO A 315 7.04 30.86 19.80
C PRO A 315 6.42 29.45 19.80
N PRO A 316 5.08 29.34 19.92
CA PRO A 316 4.41 28.04 19.90
C PRO A 316 4.67 27.35 18.55
N VAL A 317 4.77 26.03 18.58
CA VAL A 317 4.93 25.18 17.40
C VAL A 317 3.71 24.30 17.26
N SER A 318 3.12 24.28 16.07
CA SER A 318 2.03 23.36 15.76
C SER A 318 2.55 22.04 15.21
N VAL A 319 1.81 20.99 15.49
CA VAL A 319 2.10 19.61 15.04
C VAL A 319 0.83 19.02 14.46
N ASN A 320 0.94 18.49 13.25
CA ASN A 320 -0.14 17.79 12.57
C ASN A 320 -0.49 16.48 13.28
N LEU A 321 -1.79 16.20 13.43
CA LEU A 321 -2.31 14.98 14.03
C LEU A 321 -3.23 14.23 13.07
N SER A 322 -3.07 12.94 13.01
CA SER A 322 -4.03 12.06 12.34
C SER A 322 -5.34 11.99 13.12
N ARG A 323 -6.46 12.04 12.38
CA ARG A 323 -7.80 11.78 12.93
C ARG A 323 -7.91 10.40 13.62
N LEU A 324 -7.01 9.48 13.33
CA LEU A 324 -6.98 8.14 13.93
C LEU A 324 -6.80 8.18 15.46
N HIS A 325 -6.19 9.24 16.01
CA HIS A 325 -6.06 9.41 17.46
C HIS A 325 -7.40 9.55 18.18
N ALA A 326 -8.45 10.08 17.51
CA ALA A 326 -9.79 10.14 18.05
C ALA A 326 -10.44 8.76 18.28
N TYR A 327 -9.92 7.72 17.64
CA TYR A 327 -10.38 6.33 17.77
C TYR A 327 -9.53 5.50 18.72
N THR A 328 -8.41 6.08 19.19
CA THR A 328 -7.48 5.39 20.09
C THR A 328 -7.85 5.71 21.53
N PRO A 329 -8.16 4.71 22.39
CA PRO A 329 -8.45 4.97 23.78
C PRO A 329 -7.28 5.69 24.47
N GLY A 330 -7.53 6.84 25.08
CA GLY A 330 -6.50 7.61 25.76
C GLY A 330 -5.55 8.39 24.85
N GLY A 331 -5.89 8.59 23.56
CA GLY A 331 -5.03 9.30 22.60
C GLY A 331 -4.56 10.66 23.10
N ALA A 332 -5.42 11.49 23.67
CA ALA A 332 -5.03 12.79 24.24
C ALA A 332 -4.08 12.63 25.46
N ALA A 333 -4.26 11.59 26.26
CA ALA A 333 -3.41 11.34 27.43
C ALA A 333 -1.97 10.95 27.05
N GLU A 334 -1.75 10.30 25.92
CA GLU A 334 -0.41 9.97 25.42
C GLU A 334 0.40 11.24 25.10
N PHE A 335 -0.20 12.20 24.40
CA PHE A 335 0.41 13.49 24.14
C PHE A 335 0.70 14.25 25.43
N ARG A 336 -0.22 14.23 26.40
CA ARG A 336 -0.01 14.83 27.70
C ARG A 336 1.16 14.20 28.45
N ALA A 337 1.28 12.89 28.45
CA ALA A 337 2.40 12.18 29.08
C ALA A 337 3.76 12.54 28.45
N ILE A 338 3.83 12.74 27.13
CA ILE A 338 5.04 13.20 26.44
C ILE A 338 5.40 14.61 26.90
N LEU A 339 4.41 15.51 26.94
CA LEU A 339 4.62 16.90 27.37
C LEU A 339 5.16 16.98 28.79
N ASP A 340 4.58 16.19 29.71
CA ASP A 340 5.02 16.13 31.12
C ASP A 340 6.45 15.59 31.25
N ARG A 341 6.81 14.54 30.49
CA ARG A 341 8.20 14.05 30.43
C ARG A 341 9.19 15.10 29.94
N CYS A 342 8.78 15.92 28.97
CA CYS A 342 9.60 17.01 28.45
C CYS A 342 9.59 18.27 29.35
N GLN A 343 8.76 18.30 30.39
CA GLN A 343 8.58 19.46 31.28
C GLN A 343 8.27 20.75 30.47
N LEU A 344 7.42 20.63 29.44
CA LEU A 344 7.09 21.73 28.55
C LEU A 344 5.69 22.25 28.86
N PRO A 345 5.50 23.59 28.98
CA PRO A 345 4.15 24.17 29.12
C PRO A 345 3.28 23.87 27.89
N PRO A 346 2.00 23.45 28.07
CA PRO A 346 1.14 23.08 26.94
C PRO A 346 0.97 24.17 25.89
N GLN A 347 1.04 25.44 26.30
CA GLN A 347 0.89 26.60 25.41
C GLN A 347 2.01 26.74 24.37
N MET A 348 3.10 25.98 24.53
CA MET A 348 4.26 25.99 23.62
C MET A 348 4.04 25.10 22.40
N VAL A 349 2.99 24.28 22.39
CA VAL A 349 2.60 23.42 21.27
C VAL A 349 1.14 23.62 20.92
N CYS A 350 0.81 23.41 19.65
CA CYS A 350 -0.54 23.46 19.13
C CYS A 350 -0.80 22.16 18.35
N MET A 351 -1.98 21.60 18.48
CA MET A 351 -2.37 20.35 17.82
C MET A 351 -3.17 20.70 16.57
N GLU A 352 -2.72 20.32 15.38
CA GLU A 352 -3.39 20.60 14.10
C GLU A 352 -4.18 19.41 13.61
N LEU A 353 -5.44 19.65 13.22
CA LEU A 353 -6.34 18.68 12.65
C LEU A 353 -6.93 19.26 11.37
N THR A 354 -6.92 18.48 10.28
CA THR A 354 -7.48 18.94 9.00
C THR A 354 -9.00 19.15 9.06
N GLU A 355 -9.53 20.05 8.22
CA GLU A 355 -10.98 20.28 8.09
C GLU A 355 -11.75 18.97 7.89
N THR A 356 -11.25 18.06 7.04
CA THR A 356 -11.90 16.78 6.74
C THR A 356 -12.01 15.85 7.95
N ALA A 357 -11.14 15.97 8.94
CA ALA A 357 -11.21 15.22 10.18
C ALA A 357 -12.46 15.55 11.00
N PHE A 358 -12.93 16.79 10.93
CA PHE A 358 -14.12 17.24 11.64
C PHE A 358 -15.45 16.87 10.94
N ILE A 359 -15.40 16.63 9.62
CA ILE A 359 -16.60 16.33 8.82
C ILE A 359 -17.03 14.88 8.96
N SER A 360 -16.07 13.96 9.02
CA SER A 360 -16.32 12.52 8.84
C SER A 360 -17.03 11.83 10.01
N GLU A 361 -16.87 12.32 11.27
CA GLU A 361 -17.58 11.80 12.45
C GLU A 361 -17.61 12.84 13.58
N THR A 362 -18.63 13.66 13.57
CA THR A 362 -18.77 14.84 14.46
C THR A 362 -18.67 14.55 15.96
N GLY A 363 -19.13 13.39 16.44
CA GLY A 363 -19.16 13.10 17.88
C GLY A 363 -17.78 12.77 18.48
N ARG A 364 -17.05 11.82 17.90
CA ARG A 364 -15.75 11.36 18.44
C ARG A 364 -14.66 12.41 18.31
N MET A 365 -14.62 13.09 17.17
CA MET A 365 -13.65 14.17 16.97
C MET A 365 -13.88 15.32 17.93
N ALA A 366 -15.14 15.72 18.15
CA ALA A 366 -15.48 16.76 19.13
C ALA A 366 -15.01 16.37 20.54
N THR A 367 -15.26 15.12 20.96
CA THR A 367 -14.78 14.61 22.25
C THR A 367 -13.25 14.63 22.34
N PHE A 368 -12.55 14.20 21.30
CA PHE A 368 -11.09 14.20 21.26
C PHE A 368 -10.50 15.62 21.35
N VAL A 369 -11.11 16.59 20.66
CA VAL A 369 -10.73 18.02 20.75
C VAL A 369 -10.94 18.54 22.18
N GLU A 370 -12.06 18.19 22.83
CA GLU A 370 -12.33 18.57 24.22
C GLU A 370 -11.29 17.95 25.19
N GLU A 371 -10.91 16.67 24.99
CA GLU A 371 -9.86 16.01 25.76
C GLU A 371 -8.50 16.71 25.60
N LEU A 372 -8.10 17.06 24.35
CA LEU A 372 -6.88 17.82 24.09
C LEU A 372 -6.89 19.18 24.81
N ARG A 373 -8.00 19.90 24.72
CA ARG A 373 -8.15 21.19 25.39
C ARG A 373 -8.18 21.08 26.91
N ALA A 374 -8.82 20.05 27.45
CA ALA A 374 -8.79 19.74 28.89
C ALA A 374 -7.38 19.42 29.38
N ALA A 375 -6.56 18.76 28.52
CA ALA A 375 -5.14 18.54 28.76
C ALA A 375 -4.27 19.81 28.65
N GLY A 376 -4.87 20.96 28.26
CA GLY A 376 -4.22 22.27 28.16
C GLY A 376 -3.62 22.62 26.82
N PHE A 377 -3.82 21.78 25.80
CA PHE A 377 -3.38 22.05 24.43
C PHE A 377 -4.27 23.07 23.73
N ARG A 378 -3.67 23.85 22.84
CA ARG A 378 -4.42 24.58 21.81
C ARG A 378 -4.65 23.66 20.62
N VAL A 379 -5.82 23.81 20.00
CA VAL A 379 -6.19 23.06 18.81
C VAL A 379 -6.37 24.02 17.64
N ALA A 380 -5.74 23.71 16.52
CA ALA A 380 -5.90 24.41 15.25
C ALA A 380 -6.65 23.53 14.26
N MET A 381 -7.52 24.17 13.47
CA MET A 381 -8.09 23.58 12.28
C MET A 381 -7.27 24.00 11.08
N ASP A 382 -6.80 23.00 10.32
CA ASP A 382 -5.97 23.17 9.14
C ASP A 382 -6.76 23.01 7.84
N ASP A 383 -6.22 23.55 6.74
CA ASP A 383 -6.79 23.51 5.37
C ASP A 383 -8.23 24.04 5.28
N PHE A 384 -8.60 25.02 6.12
CA PHE A 384 -9.97 25.53 6.12
C PHE A 384 -10.33 26.18 4.79
N GLY A 385 -11.43 25.69 4.19
CA GLY A 385 -11.95 26.12 2.89
C GLY A 385 -11.58 25.22 1.72
N SER A 386 -10.70 24.23 1.92
CA SER A 386 -10.38 23.22 0.89
C SER A 386 -11.49 22.18 0.70
N GLY A 387 -12.40 22.04 1.67
CA GLY A 387 -13.46 21.04 1.72
C GLY A 387 -14.88 21.61 1.56
N GLN A 388 -15.88 20.80 1.90
CA GLN A 388 -17.30 21.13 1.84
C GLN A 388 -17.85 21.56 3.20
N SER A 389 -17.06 22.21 4.05
CA SER A 389 -17.53 22.62 5.37
C SER A 389 -18.62 23.68 5.27
N SER A 390 -19.72 23.44 5.96
CA SER A 390 -20.76 24.44 6.11
C SER A 390 -20.42 25.38 7.28
N LEU A 391 -20.75 26.67 7.14
CA LEU A 391 -20.65 27.68 8.23
C LEU A 391 -21.34 27.22 9.54
N SER A 392 -22.31 26.32 9.47
CA SER A 392 -22.95 25.70 10.63
C SER A 392 -22.00 24.80 11.45
N GLN A 393 -21.01 24.21 10.84
CA GLN A 393 -20.02 23.39 11.55
C GLN A 393 -19.04 24.27 12.35
N LEU A 394 -18.67 25.43 11.84
CA LEU A 394 -17.84 26.39 12.58
C LEU A 394 -18.42 26.74 13.97
N SER A 395 -19.74 26.82 14.09
CA SER A 395 -20.38 27.12 15.38
C SER A 395 -20.28 26.00 16.41
N GLN A 396 -19.97 24.79 15.99
CA GLN A 396 -19.83 23.60 16.85
C GLN A 396 -18.36 23.27 17.14
N LEU A 397 -17.42 23.94 16.45
CA LEU A 397 -16.00 23.66 16.59
C LEU A 397 -15.41 24.46 17.74
N ASN A 398 -14.85 23.72 18.69
CA ASN A 398 -14.19 24.29 19.85
C ASN A 398 -12.67 24.40 19.60
N VAL A 399 -12.27 25.15 18.54
CA VAL A 399 -10.88 25.34 18.14
C VAL A 399 -10.34 26.72 18.53
N ASP A 400 -9.04 26.83 18.73
CA ASP A 400 -8.37 28.07 19.15
C ASP A 400 -7.76 28.82 17.96
N ILE A 401 -7.48 28.12 16.85
CA ILE A 401 -6.85 28.68 15.65
C ILE A 401 -7.55 28.09 14.41
N ILE A 402 -7.72 28.90 13.37
CA ILE A 402 -8.14 28.48 12.03
C ILE A 402 -7.06 28.90 11.05
N LYS A 403 -6.54 27.94 10.28
CA LYS A 403 -5.59 28.18 9.18
C LYS A 403 -6.39 28.15 7.88
N PHE A 404 -6.37 29.26 7.16
CA PHE A 404 -7.04 29.38 5.87
C PHE A 404 -6.14 28.84 4.78
N ASP A 405 -6.67 27.89 4.02
CA ASP A 405 -5.99 27.31 2.86
C ASP A 405 -5.68 28.39 1.80
N ARG A 406 -4.52 28.26 1.18
CA ARG A 406 -4.03 29.21 0.18
C ARG A 406 -4.94 29.31 -1.04
N GLU A 407 -5.41 28.19 -1.57
CA GLU A 407 -6.24 28.19 -2.79
C GLU A 407 -7.60 28.83 -2.50
N PHE A 408 -8.17 28.49 -1.34
CA PHE A 408 -9.40 29.12 -0.87
C PHE A 408 -9.28 30.65 -0.75
N LEU A 409 -8.18 31.15 -0.20
CA LEU A 409 -7.93 32.59 -0.10
C LEU A 409 -7.80 33.23 -1.48
N LEU A 410 -7.00 32.65 -2.39
CA LEU A 410 -6.80 33.16 -3.73
C LEU A 410 -8.11 33.23 -4.53
N GLU A 411 -8.91 32.17 -4.49
CA GLU A 411 -10.23 32.13 -5.13
C GLU A 411 -11.18 33.15 -4.54
N SER A 412 -11.25 33.23 -3.22
CA SER A 412 -12.14 34.19 -2.53
C SER A 412 -11.76 35.63 -2.82
N PHE A 413 -10.49 35.98 -2.88
CA PHE A 413 -10.04 37.32 -3.23
C PHE A 413 -10.30 37.70 -4.69
N SER A 414 -10.55 36.76 -5.58
CA SER A 414 -10.85 36.98 -6.99
C SER A 414 -12.22 37.63 -7.23
N SER A 415 -13.16 37.47 -6.30
CA SER A 415 -14.55 37.96 -6.43
C SER A 415 -14.97 38.92 -5.31
N LYS A 416 -15.94 39.79 -5.61
CA LYS A 416 -16.51 40.67 -4.57
C LYS A 416 -17.21 39.89 -3.45
N LEU A 417 -17.95 38.85 -3.82
CA LEU A 417 -18.66 38.00 -2.85
C LEU A 417 -17.69 37.24 -1.96
N GLY A 418 -16.61 36.66 -2.55
CA GLY A 418 -15.58 35.97 -1.80
C GLY A 418 -14.88 36.84 -0.77
N ARG A 419 -14.57 38.10 -1.12
CA ARG A 419 -14.01 39.07 -0.16
C ARG A 419 -14.92 39.31 1.02
N VAL A 420 -16.23 39.55 0.76
CA VAL A 420 -17.25 39.75 1.84
C VAL A 420 -17.34 38.48 2.70
N LEU A 421 -17.24 37.31 2.11
CA LEU A 421 -17.23 36.03 2.85
C LEU A 421 -16.03 35.95 3.80
N ILE A 422 -14.80 36.18 3.31
CA ILE A 422 -13.59 36.17 4.14
C ILE A 422 -13.68 37.23 5.26
N GLU A 423 -14.09 38.47 4.94
CA GLU A 423 -14.26 39.52 5.96
C GLU A 423 -15.24 39.11 7.04
N SER A 424 -16.36 38.48 6.66
CA SER A 424 -17.36 37.98 7.61
C SER A 424 -16.81 36.88 8.49
N MET A 425 -16.03 35.96 7.92
CA MET A 425 -15.37 34.86 8.65
C MET A 425 -14.32 35.37 9.63
N LEU A 426 -13.48 36.31 9.21
CA LEU A 426 -12.50 36.96 10.09
C LEU A 426 -13.18 37.67 11.27
N LEU A 427 -14.30 38.35 11.01
CA LEU A 427 -15.11 39.02 12.07
C LEU A 427 -15.68 37.98 13.04
N ILE A 428 -16.20 36.85 12.56
CA ILE A 428 -16.69 35.76 13.41
C ILE A 428 -15.55 35.22 14.28
N CYS A 429 -14.40 34.88 13.68
CA CYS A 429 -13.23 34.40 14.42
C CYS A 429 -12.81 35.40 15.50
N GLN A 430 -12.72 36.69 15.18
CA GLN A 430 -12.35 37.74 16.12
C GLN A 430 -13.33 37.85 17.30
N ARG A 431 -14.63 37.77 17.03
CA ARG A 431 -15.65 37.83 18.08
C ARG A 431 -15.64 36.64 19.02
N HIS A 432 -15.23 35.48 18.52
CA HIS A 432 -15.14 34.25 19.31
C HIS A 432 -13.73 34.01 19.88
N GLY A 433 -12.79 34.95 19.71
CA GLY A 433 -11.42 34.83 20.21
C GLY A 433 -10.57 33.78 19.49
N ILE A 434 -11.02 33.33 18.31
CA ILE A 434 -10.29 32.36 17.45
C ILE A 434 -9.22 33.11 16.66
N LYS A 435 -7.98 32.66 16.75
CA LYS A 435 -6.89 33.21 15.94
C LYS A 435 -6.97 32.71 14.51
N THR A 436 -6.48 33.51 13.58
CA THR A 436 -6.45 33.12 12.15
C THR A 436 -5.02 33.15 11.61
N VAL A 437 -4.69 32.21 10.78
CA VAL A 437 -3.45 32.10 10.04
C VAL A 437 -3.82 31.99 8.56
N ALA A 438 -3.10 32.70 7.70
CA ALA A 438 -3.19 32.57 6.24
C ALA A 438 -1.97 31.83 5.72
N GLU A 439 -2.16 30.83 4.89
CA GLU A 439 -1.12 30.03 4.27
C GLU A 439 -0.73 30.55 2.88
#